data_52ced68aae55a2ec5e9e355c8551daed
#
_entry.id   52ced68aae55a2ec5e9e355c8551daed
#
_cell.length_a   1.000
_cell.length_b   1.000
_cell.length_c   1.000
_cell.angle_alpha   90.00
_cell.angle_beta   90.00
_cell.angle_gamma   90.00
#
_symmetry.space_group_name_H-M   'P 1'
#
loop_
_entity.id
_entity.type
_entity.pdbx_description
1 polymer ?
#
loop_
_entity_poly.entity_id
_entity_poly.type
_entity_poly.pdbx_seq_one_letter_code
_entity_poly.pdbx_strand_id
1 'polypeptide(L)'
;EQEEVTDVLDIAGKQMSNNSSAVADVKFVANQNITFNPVDGRGKSTDDSDTVVNKLIYMTDIETEAYAVYDGDKVVAIVKDQNDADELLLQTKADLSTPDRGMELVSADFSNELSIKPVNVLLGSVQSNVAAQKQMTNGGEMNTYHIVEEGETLESLAAEFGVEVFEIYDEENKEPVTQIEQGDRVCIRCHVDPVSVKMVETGRLKEVIEYKTIKKETDEYYKGDSYLKQEGQNGIQIFEGTITKVGGTVTDRKETAEPEIIKKKKDKIILVGTAERPKTAATGTFIVPLDHYVVTSEWGGRWGRMHEGMDLAAPTGTPIHASDGGKIIKANYWSGHGLCVEVDHGNGVITRYSHCSAVFVNIGDLVYQGQHIANVGNTGHSFG
;
A
#
# COMPACT_ATOMS: atom_id res chain seq x y z
N GLU A 1 -17.87 18.02 56.41
CA GLU A 1 -16.74 18.52 55.57
C GLU A 1 -15.98 17.34 54.93
N GLN A 2 -15.38 16.39 55.68
CA GLN A 2 -14.72 15.22 55.06
C GLN A 2 -15.73 14.18 54.55
N GLU A 3 -16.82 13.93 55.27
CA GLU A 3 -17.96 13.11 54.81
C GLU A 3 -18.61 13.69 53.55
N GLU A 4 -18.78 15.00 53.47
CA GLU A 4 -19.37 15.69 52.30
C GLU A 4 -18.51 15.49 51.03
N VAL A 5 -17.19 15.44 51.16
CA VAL A 5 -16.31 15.20 50.00
C VAL A 5 -16.30 13.73 49.58
N THR A 6 -16.39 12.81 50.55
CA THR A 6 -16.57 11.36 50.25
C THR A 6 -17.91 11.14 49.55
N ASP A 7 -18.98 11.84 49.98
CA ASP A 7 -20.28 11.82 49.30
C ASP A 7 -20.21 12.42 47.88
N VAL A 8 -19.43 13.49 47.68
CA VAL A 8 -19.20 14.12 46.38
C VAL A 8 -18.40 13.16 45.43
N LEU A 9 -17.41 12.44 45.95
CA LEU A 9 -16.67 11.44 45.19
C LEU A 9 -17.59 10.27 44.80
N ASP A 10 -18.44 9.79 45.69
CA ASP A 10 -19.47 8.78 45.41
C ASP A 10 -20.52 9.25 44.39
N ILE A 11 -20.92 10.53 44.47
CA ILE A 11 -21.80 11.15 43.48
C ILE A 11 -21.11 11.32 42.14
N ALA A 12 -19.82 11.70 42.13
CA ALA A 12 -19.02 11.76 40.93
C ALA A 12 -18.93 10.37 40.24
N GLY A 13 -18.65 9.33 41.02
CA GLY A 13 -18.64 7.94 40.50
C GLY A 13 -19.98 7.56 39.89
N LYS A 14 -21.08 7.84 40.56
CA LYS A 14 -22.43 7.55 40.04
C LYS A 14 -22.83 8.38 38.83
N GLN A 15 -22.38 9.63 38.70
CA GLN A 15 -22.66 10.49 37.54
C GLN A 15 -21.77 10.11 36.36
N MET A 16 -20.51 9.70 36.58
CA MET A 16 -19.65 9.16 35.57
C MET A 16 -20.23 7.85 35.01
N SER A 17 -20.80 7.00 35.89
CA SER A 17 -21.47 5.78 35.48
C SER A 17 -22.74 6.03 34.66
N ASN A 18 -23.43 7.13 34.87
CA ASN A 18 -24.66 7.46 34.15
C ASN A 18 -24.46 8.25 32.87
N ASN A 19 -23.36 8.99 32.73
CA ASN A 19 -23.07 9.84 31.56
C ASN A 19 -22.12 9.26 30.54
N SER A 20 -21.36 8.25 30.90
CA SER A 20 -20.60 7.45 29.95
C SER A 20 -21.11 6.02 30.02
N SER A 21 -21.54 5.47 28.90
CA SER A 21 -21.84 4.04 28.74
C SER A 21 -20.62 3.14 29.07
N ALA A 22 -19.56 3.71 29.57
CA ALA A 22 -18.29 3.05 29.85
C ALA A 22 -17.97 2.86 31.35
N VAL A 23 -18.62 3.56 32.29
CA VAL A 23 -18.15 3.53 33.68
C VAL A 23 -19.36 3.44 34.63
N ALA A 24 -19.87 2.28 35.01
CA ALA A 24 -20.75 2.07 36.17
C ALA A 24 -19.91 1.51 37.32
N ASP A 25 -20.14 2.03 38.53
CA ASP A 25 -19.54 1.59 39.78
C ASP A 25 -17.99 1.65 39.85
N VAL A 26 -17.42 2.80 39.57
CA VAL A 26 -16.01 3.09 39.95
C VAL A 26 -15.92 3.10 41.47
N LYS A 27 -15.27 2.08 42.04
CA LYS A 27 -14.82 2.13 43.41
C LYS A 27 -13.61 3.07 43.50
N PHE A 28 -13.84 4.30 43.95
CA PHE A 28 -12.73 5.17 44.26
C PHE A 28 -11.94 4.58 45.42
N VAL A 29 -10.74 4.14 45.16
CA VAL A 29 -9.75 3.94 46.21
C VAL A 29 -9.31 5.34 46.60
N ALA A 30 -9.60 5.75 47.80
CA ALA A 30 -9.20 7.05 48.31
C ALA A 30 -7.67 7.08 48.32
N ASN A 31 -7.07 7.66 47.29
CA ASN A 31 -5.64 7.88 47.25
C ASN A 31 -5.26 8.73 48.46
N GLN A 32 -4.24 8.30 49.21
CA GLN A 32 -3.75 8.99 50.41
C GLN A 32 -3.26 10.43 50.13
N ASN A 33 -3.19 10.83 48.88
CA ASN A 33 -2.75 12.16 48.43
C ASN A 33 -3.85 13.21 48.33
N ILE A 34 -5.13 12.90 48.60
CA ILE A 34 -6.16 13.92 48.70
C ILE A 34 -6.08 14.57 50.09
N THR A 35 -5.44 15.72 50.13
CA THR A 35 -5.34 16.51 51.39
C THR A 35 -6.36 17.63 51.41
N PHE A 36 -7.05 17.75 52.55
CA PHE A 36 -8.02 18.81 52.79
C PHE A 36 -7.36 19.94 53.58
N ASN A 37 -7.11 21.06 52.91
CA ASN A 37 -6.55 22.23 53.56
C ASN A 37 -7.68 23.25 53.83
N PRO A 38 -8.00 23.59 55.09
CA PRO A 38 -8.98 24.63 55.38
C PRO A 38 -8.48 25.97 54.84
N VAL A 39 -9.30 26.61 54.01
CA VAL A 39 -9.04 27.96 53.48
C VAL A 39 -10.01 28.98 54.05
N ASP A 40 -9.56 30.22 54.28
CA ASP A 40 -10.45 31.30 54.66
C ASP A 40 -11.35 31.67 53.48
N GLY A 41 -12.63 31.29 53.57
CA GLY A 41 -13.63 31.44 52.50
C GLY A 41 -14.26 32.84 52.42
N ARG A 42 -13.80 33.82 53.21
CA ARG A 42 -14.37 35.16 53.17
C ARG A 42 -14.12 35.84 51.83
N GLY A 43 -15.19 36.03 51.05
CA GLY A 43 -15.15 36.73 49.76
C GLY A 43 -14.78 35.86 48.57
N LYS A 44 -14.72 34.52 48.70
CA LYS A 44 -14.55 33.59 47.59
C LYS A 44 -15.87 32.87 47.30
N SER A 45 -16.20 32.72 46.03
CA SER A 45 -17.28 31.81 45.63
C SER A 45 -16.81 30.36 45.81
N THR A 46 -17.64 29.51 46.37
CA THR A 46 -17.45 28.07 46.35
C THR A 46 -17.92 27.54 44.99
N ASP A 47 -17.16 26.63 44.40
CA ASP A 47 -17.67 25.88 43.26
C ASP A 47 -18.88 25.04 43.70
N ASP A 48 -19.88 24.93 42.86
CA ASP A 48 -21.00 24.01 43.11
C ASP A 48 -20.54 22.56 42.98
N SER A 49 -21.32 21.63 43.49
CA SER A 49 -21.01 20.20 43.47
C SER A 49 -20.75 19.68 42.08
N ASP A 50 -21.49 20.13 41.05
CA ASP A 50 -21.34 19.68 39.67
C ASP A 50 -20.01 20.17 39.05
N THR A 51 -19.60 21.38 39.36
CA THR A 51 -18.30 21.92 38.95
C THR A 51 -17.15 21.18 39.61
N VAL A 52 -17.26 20.83 40.89
CA VAL A 52 -16.26 20.02 41.60
C VAL A 52 -16.19 18.60 41.01
N VAL A 53 -17.35 17.97 40.79
CA VAL A 53 -17.45 16.65 40.15
C VAL A 53 -16.80 16.67 38.77
N ASN A 54 -17.14 17.65 37.93
CA ASN A 54 -16.53 17.75 36.59
C ASN A 54 -15.01 17.98 36.65
N LYS A 55 -14.51 18.77 37.61
CA LYS A 55 -13.07 18.93 37.81
C LYS A 55 -12.40 17.62 38.24
N LEU A 56 -13.03 16.86 39.14
CA LEU A 56 -12.53 15.56 39.59
C LEU A 56 -12.53 14.52 38.44
N ILE A 57 -13.54 14.56 37.57
CA ILE A 57 -13.59 13.70 36.36
C ILE A 57 -12.40 13.95 35.44
N TYR A 58 -11.92 15.19 35.32
CA TYR A 58 -10.75 15.56 34.55
C TYR A 58 -9.41 15.40 35.31
N MET A 59 -9.45 15.06 36.62
CA MET A 59 -8.24 14.70 37.35
C MET A 59 -7.80 13.30 36.92
N THR A 60 -6.68 13.24 36.21
CA THR A 60 -6.12 12.03 35.63
C THR A 60 -5.53 11.05 36.67
N ASP A 61 -5.61 11.34 37.95
CA ASP A 61 -4.95 10.65 39.05
C ASP A 61 -5.87 9.75 39.88
N ILE A 62 -7.01 9.35 39.33
CA ILE A 62 -7.96 8.47 40.02
C ILE A 62 -7.63 7.03 39.63
N GLU A 63 -7.21 6.23 40.59
CA GLU A 63 -7.08 4.79 40.44
C GLU A 63 -8.43 4.10 40.52
N THR A 64 -8.59 3.09 39.70
CA THR A 64 -9.77 2.23 39.68
C THR A 64 -9.38 0.79 39.46
N GLU A 65 -10.14 -0.10 40.09
CA GLU A 65 -10.12 -1.51 39.73
C GLU A 65 -10.81 -1.65 38.35
N ALA A 66 -10.13 -2.25 37.41
CA ALA A 66 -10.58 -2.52 36.04
C ALA A 66 -10.26 -3.97 35.66
N TYR A 67 -10.61 -4.36 34.44
CA TYR A 67 -10.32 -5.70 33.95
C TYR A 67 -9.53 -5.62 32.65
N ALA A 68 -8.35 -6.23 32.65
CA ALA A 68 -7.51 -6.33 31.47
C ALA A 68 -7.75 -7.65 30.75
N VAL A 69 -7.85 -7.58 29.44
CA VAL A 69 -7.83 -8.73 28.53
C VAL A 69 -6.41 -8.97 28.08
N TYR A 70 -5.93 -10.20 28.22
CA TYR A 70 -4.58 -10.62 27.86
C TYR A 70 -4.62 -11.59 26.68
N ASP A 71 -3.67 -11.43 25.76
CA ASP A 71 -3.26 -12.43 24.78
C ASP A 71 -1.90 -12.99 25.20
N GLY A 72 -1.90 -14.18 25.81
CA GLY A 72 -0.74 -14.68 26.54
C GLY A 72 -0.44 -13.80 27.75
N ASP A 73 0.74 -13.18 27.76
CA ASP A 73 1.18 -12.27 28.82
C ASP A 73 1.00 -10.77 28.47
N LYS A 74 0.52 -10.45 27.26
CA LYS A 74 0.36 -9.07 26.80
C LYS A 74 -1.05 -8.54 27.02
N VAL A 75 -1.17 -7.35 27.58
CA VAL A 75 -2.46 -6.64 27.68
C VAL A 75 -2.91 -6.15 26.30
N VAL A 76 -4.11 -6.52 25.90
CA VAL A 76 -4.71 -6.12 24.60
C VAL A 76 -5.87 -5.15 24.73
N ALA A 77 -6.50 -5.09 25.90
CA ALA A 77 -7.55 -4.12 26.21
C ALA A 77 -7.70 -4.00 27.73
N ILE A 78 -8.16 -2.83 28.20
CA ILE A 78 -8.54 -2.59 29.59
C ILE A 78 -9.94 -2.00 29.60
N VAL A 79 -10.87 -2.68 30.23
CA VAL A 79 -12.27 -2.29 30.31
C VAL A 79 -12.74 -2.22 31.76
N LYS A 80 -13.88 -1.64 31.97
CA LYS A 80 -14.42 -1.25 33.27
C LYS A 80 -14.63 -2.43 34.24
N ASP A 81 -15.28 -3.48 33.77
CA ASP A 81 -15.65 -4.63 34.60
C ASP A 81 -15.59 -5.95 33.80
N GLN A 82 -15.76 -7.06 34.49
CA GLN A 82 -15.69 -8.38 33.86
C GLN A 82 -16.80 -8.60 32.83
N ASN A 83 -17.99 -8.04 33.04
CA ASN A 83 -19.09 -8.20 32.08
C ASN A 83 -18.76 -7.48 30.77
N ASP A 84 -18.17 -6.27 30.84
CA ASP A 84 -17.69 -5.54 29.65
C ASP A 84 -16.60 -6.32 28.93
N ALA A 85 -15.68 -6.99 29.66
CA ALA A 85 -14.65 -7.83 29.06
C ALA A 85 -15.24 -9.05 28.35
N ASP A 86 -16.21 -9.74 28.99
CA ASP A 86 -16.89 -10.89 28.40
C ASP A 86 -17.68 -10.49 27.14
N GLU A 87 -18.39 -9.36 27.19
CA GLU A 87 -19.12 -8.81 26.05
C GLU A 87 -18.18 -8.39 24.93
N LEU A 88 -17.07 -7.71 25.26
CA LEU A 88 -16.02 -7.34 24.31
C LEU A 88 -15.46 -8.54 23.55
N LEU A 89 -15.13 -9.64 24.26
CA LEU A 89 -14.66 -10.87 23.62
C LEU A 89 -15.72 -11.48 22.70
N LEU A 90 -16.98 -11.51 23.15
CA LEU A 90 -18.08 -12.03 22.35
C LEU A 90 -18.28 -11.22 21.06
N GLN A 91 -18.32 -9.90 21.15
CA GLN A 91 -18.51 -9.01 20.00
C GLN A 91 -17.32 -9.07 19.05
N THR A 92 -16.08 -9.02 19.57
CA THR A 92 -14.86 -9.09 18.76
C THR A 92 -14.80 -10.43 18.01
N LYS A 93 -15.12 -11.55 18.66
CA LYS A 93 -15.18 -12.86 18.01
C LYS A 93 -16.24 -12.89 16.91
N ALA A 94 -17.43 -12.35 17.15
CA ALA A 94 -18.51 -12.29 16.17
C ALA A 94 -18.12 -11.50 14.93
N ASP A 95 -17.49 -10.33 15.09
CA ASP A 95 -17.06 -9.48 13.99
C ASP A 95 -15.95 -10.13 13.14
N LEU A 96 -14.97 -10.77 13.81
CA LEU A 96 -13.86 -11.43 13.13
C LEU A 96 -14.23 -12.79 12.52
N SER A 97 -15.42 -13.31 12.79
CA SER A 97 -15.88 -14.61 12.30
C SER A 97 -17.09 -14.53 11.36
N THR A 98 -17.25 -13.41 10.65
CA THR A 98 -18.30 -13.30 9.65
C THR A 98 -18.00 -14.21 8.46
N PRO A 99 -18.91 -15.18 8.15
CA PRO A 99 -18.67 -16.11 7.06
C PRO A 99 -18.78 -15.45 5.69
N ASP A 100 -18.14 -16.03 4.69
CA ASP A 100 -18.25 -15.61 3.31
C ASP A 100 -19.69 -15.77 2.79
N ARG A 101 -20.04 -14.97 1.79
CA ARG A 101 -21.38 -15.03 1.20
C ARG A 101 -21.67 -16.39 0.58
N GLY A 102 -22.63 -17.09 1.14
CA GLY A 102 -23.03 -18.45 0.73
C GLY A 102 -22.40 -19.54 1.58
N MET A 103 -21.64 -19.17 2.60
CA MET A 103 -21.11 -20.05 3.61
C MET A 103 -21.85 -19.84 4.93
N GLU A 104 -21.89 -20.84 5.76
CA GLU A 104 -22.46 -20.83 7.10
C GLU A 104 -21.35 -21.10 8.12
N LEU A 105 -21.33 -20.33 9.20
CA LEU A 105 -20.36 -20.49 10.27
C LEU A 105 -20.66 -21.80 11.04
N VAL A 106 -19.66 -22.68 11.12
CA VAL A 106 -19.71 -23.93 11.89
C VAL A 106 -19.17 -23.72 13.29
N SER A 107 -18.00 -23.07 13.40
CA SER A 107 -17.36 -22.71 14.66
C SER A 107 -16.42 -21.51 14.48
N ALA A 108 -16.24 -20.78 15.58
CA ALA A 108 -15.25 -19.72 15.66
C ALA A 108 -14.68 -19.63 17.07
N ASP A 109 -13.36 -19.63 17.18
CA ASP A 109 -12.65 -19.47 18.43
C ASP A 109 -11.42 -18.57 18.21
N PHE A 110 -11.01 -17.85 19.25
CA PHE A 110 -9.75 -17.10 19.17
C PHE A 110 -8.59 -18.07 18.89
N SER A 111 -7.64 -17.60 18.11
CA SER A 111 -6.46 -18.41 17.74
C SER A 111 -5.54 -18.67 18.93
N ASN A 112 -5.50 -17.71 19.87
CA ASN A 112 -4.81 -17.80 21.14
C ASN A 112 -5.82 -17.88 22.28
N GLU A 113 -5.38 -18.36 23.43
CA GLU A 113 -6.18 -18.35 24.64
C GLU A 113 -6.13 -16.93 25.25
N LEU A 114 -7.25 -16.22 25.23
CA LEU A 114 -7.40 -14.93 25.88
C LEU A 114 -7.82 -15.13 27.33
N SER A 115 -7.24 -14.34 28.25
CA SER A 115 -7.60 -14.38 29.67
C SER A 115 -8.00 -12.98 30.17
N ILE A 116 -8.86 -12.96 31.19
CA ILE A 116 -9.35 -11.73 31.82
C ILE A 116 -8.86 -11.73 33.27
N LYS A 117 -8.24 -10.62 33.70
CA LYS A 117 -7.74 -10.47 35.08
C LYS A 117 -8.09 -9.08 35.59
N PRO A 118 -8.38 -8.92 36.90
CA PRO A 118 -8.49 -7.62 37.52
C PRO A 118 -7.14 -6.92 37.56
N VAL A 119 -7.11 -5.61 37.33
CA VAL A 119 -5.92 -4.76 37.36
C VAL A 119 -6.27 -3.42 38.02
N ASN A 120 -5.32 -2.82 38.72
CA ASN A 120 -5.41 -1.47 39.24
C ASN A 120 -4.76 -0.51 38.24
N VAL A 121 -5.53 0.39 37.68
CA VAL A 121 -5.04 1.36 36.68
C VAL A 121 -5.66 2.73 36.91
N LEU A 122 -5.04 3.77 36.37
CA LEU A 122 -5.67 5.06 36.34
C LEU A 122 -6.92 5.04 35.46
N LEU A 123 -7.96 5.75 35.88
CA LEU A 123 -9.25 5.80 35.19
C LEU A 123 -9.11 6.15 33.69
N GLY A 124 -8.12 6.99 33.35
CA GLY A 124 -7.81 7.34 31.96
C GLY A 124 -7.33 6.18 31.09
N SER A 125 -6.92 5.06 31.71
CA SER A 125 -6.51 3.83 31.01
C SER A 125 -7.68 2.93 30.62
N VAL A 126 -8.86 3.14 31.25
CA VAL A 126 -10.05 2.32 30.98
C VAL A 126 -10.69 2.72 29.65
N GLN A 127 -10.82 1.77 28.77
CA GLN A 127 -11.37 1.98 27.44
C GLN A 127 -12.89 1.71 27.41
N SER A 128 -13.61 2.41 26.52
CA SER A 128 -14.96 1.98 26.16
C SER A 128 -14.89 0.68 25.34
N ASN A 129 -15.92 -0.16 25.39
CA ASN A 129 -15.98 -1.41 24.62
C ASN A 129 -15.72 -1.18 23.12
N VAL A 130 -16.19 -0.07 22.55
CA VAL A 130 -15.96 0.29 21.14
C VAL A 130 -14.48 0.58 20.88
N ALA A 131 -13.80 1.30 21.78
CA ALA A 131 -12.38 1.60 21.63
C ALA A 131 -11.53 0.33 21.81
N ALA A 132 -11.85 -0.47 22.83
CA ALA A 132 -11.19 -1.75 23.11
C ALA A 132 -11.35 -2.75 21.95
N GLN A 133 -12.56 -2.88 21.39
CA GLN A 133 -12.82 -3.74 20.23
C GLN A 133 -12.01 -3.30 19.01
N LYS A 134 -11.96 -1.98 18.74
CA LYS A 134 -11.14 -1.44 17.66
C LYS A 134 -9.66 -1.72 17.89
N GLN A 135 -9.17 -1.60 19.13
CA GLN A 135 -7.80 -1.92 19.51
C GLN A 135 -7.49 -3.40 19.27
N MET A 136 -8.33 -4.30 19.76
CA MET A 136 -8.17 -5.74 19.57
C MET A 136 -8.23 -6.17 18.10
N THR A 137 -9.07 -5.50 17.29
CA THR A 137 -9.25 -5.86 15.88
C THR A 137 -8.11 -5.32 14.99
N ASN A 138 -7.65 -4.10 15.24
CA ASN A 138 -6.70 -3.41 14.36
C ASN A 138 -5.26 -3.40 14.92
N GLY A 139 -5.10 -3.69 16.19
CA GLY A 139 -3.83 -3.52 16.88
C GLY A 139 -3.45 -2.06 17.10
N GLY A 140 -2.18 -1.83 17.40
CA GLY A 140 -1.61 -0.51 17.59
C GLY A 140 -1.00 -0.30 18.97
N GLU A 141 -0.74 0.95 19.34
CA GLU A 141 -0.20 1.30 20.65
C GLU A 141 -1.32 1.64 21.61
N MET A 142 -1.22 1.17 22.85
CA MET A 142 -2.08 1.51 23.97
C MET A 142 -1.20 2.03 25.11
N ASN A 143 -1.51 3.23 25.62
CA ASN A 143 -0.87 3.76 26.79
C ASN A 143 -1.75 3.51 28.00
N THR A 144 -1.16 2.89 29.03
CA THR A 144 -1.80 2.72 30.32
C THR A 144 -1.01 3.47 31.37
N TYR A 145 -1.68 3.99 32.38
CA TYR A 145 -1.03 4.76 33.43
C TYR A 145 -1.20 4.03 34.75
N HIS A 146 -0.11 3.99 35.52
CA HIS A 146 -0.07 3.30 36.80
C HIS A 146 0.64 4.19 37.84
N ILE A 147 0.19 4.12 39.10
CA ILE A 147 0.89 4.73 40.23
C ILE A 147 1.59 3.60 40.97
N VAL A 148 2.91 3.74 41.12
CA VAL A 148 3.76 2.70 41.73
C VAL A 148 3.36 2.44 43.17
N GLU A 149 3.00 1.20 43.49
CA GLU A 149 2.67 0.76 44.84
C GLU A 149 3.91 0.35 45.66
N GLU A 150 3.72 0.17 46.98
CA GLU A 150 4.82 -0.25 47.86
C GLU A 150 5.32 -1.66 47.50
N GLY A 151 6.60 -1.77 47.12
CA GLY A 151 7.26 -3.03 46.79
C GLY A 151 7.22 -3.40 45.31
N GLU A 152 6.61 -2.59 44.46
CA GLU A 152 6.68 -2.79 43.02
C GLU A 152 8.05 -2.43 42.45
N THR A 153 8.44 -3.11 41.39
CA THR A 153 9.66 -2.88 40.63
C THR A 153 9.32 -2.72 39.15
N LEU A 154 10.24 -2.16 38.37
CA LEU A 154 10.07 -2.06 36.92
C LEU A 154 9.85 -3.44 36.27
N GLU A 155 10.53 -4.48 36.77
CA GLU A 155 10.38 -5.85 36.28
C GLU A 155 9.01 -6.43 36.63
N SER A 156 8.44 -6.12 37.82
CA SER A 156 7.11 -6.60 38.21
C SER A 156 6.02 -5.94 37.37
N LEU A 157 6.13 -4.62 37.12
CA LEU A 157 5.20 -3.88 36.25
C LEU A 157 5.31 -4.35 34.79
N ALA A 158 6.54 -4.51 34.29
CA ALA A 158 6.75 -5.02 32.93
C ALA A 158 6.13 -6.41 32.73
N ALA A 159 6.27 -7.30 33.72
CA ALA A 159 5.66 -8.63 33.70
C ALA A 159 4.14 -8.60 33.81
N GLU A 160 3.57 -7.70 34.63
CA GLU A 160 2.12 -7.55 34.78
C GLU A 160 1.44 -7.10 33.50
N PHE A 161 2.03 -6.12 32.81
CA PHE A 161 1.47 -5.56 31.57
C PHE A 161 1.99 -6.22 30.29
N GLY A 162 2.93 -7.19 30.43
CA GLY A 162 3.51 -7.91 29.29
C GLY A 162 4.32 -7.04 28.34
N VAL A 163 5.08 -6.10 28.91
CA VAL A 163 5.91 -5.16 28.16
C VAL A 163 7.40 -5.34 28.54
N GLU A 164 8.28 -4.74 27.76
CA GLU A 164 9.69 -4.64 28.14
C GLU A 164 9.89 -3.43 29.10
N VAL A 165 10.87 -3.51 30.01
CA VAL A 165 11.13 -2.44 30.99
C VAL A 165 11.34 -1.07 30.34
N PHE A 166 11.95 -1.02 29.15
CA PHE A 166 12.15 0.25 28.42
C PHE A 166 10.86 0.82 27.80
N GLU A 167 9.74 0.12 27.87
CA GLU A 167 8.41 0.60 27.45
C GLU A 167 7.63 1.26 28.59
N ILE A 168 8.27 1.39 29.77
CA ILE A 168 7.77 2.13 30.93
C ILE A 168 8.44 3.52 30.92
N TYR A 169 7.64 4.56 30.82
CA TYR A 169 8.08 5.93 30.66
C TYR A 169 7.63 6.82 31.82
N ASP A 170 8.46 7.80 32.12
CA ASP A 170 8.03 8.94 32.91
C ASP A 170 6.98 9.75 32.10
N GLU A 171 5.85 10.06 32.73
CA GLU A 171 4.75 10.72 32.03
C GLU A 171 5.11 12.15 31.60
N GLU A 172 5.89 12.89 32.40
CA GLU A 172 6.23 14.28 32.14
C GLU A 172 7.32 14.38 31.04
N ASN A 173 8.36 13.57 31.15
CA ASN A 173 9.55 13.66 30.30
C ASN A 173 9.46 12.78 29.05
N LYS A 174 8.55 11.78 29.06
CA LYS A 174 8.39 10.77 27.99
C LYS A 174 9.68 10.02 27.68
N GLU A 175 10.55 9.87 28.70
CA GLU A 175 11.78 9.07 28.62
C GLU A 175 11.59 7.75 29.40
N PRO A 176 12.23 6.65 28.97
CA PRO A 176 12.18 5.39 29.70
C PRO A 176 12.68 5.57 31.12
N VAL A 177 11.94 5.03 32.08
CA VAL A 177 12.26 5.12 33.50
C VAL A 177 13.33 4.06 33.85
N THR A 178 14.33 4.45 34.62
CA THR A 178 15.38 3.52 35.08
C THR A 178 15.25 3.11 36.55
N GLN A 179 14.48 3.86 37.31
CA GLN A 179 14.17 3.61 38.73
C GLN A 179 12.80 4.16 39.04
N ILE A 180 12.06 3.51 39.92
CA ILE A 180 10.74 3.93 40.39
C ILE A 180 10.72 3.92 41.91
N GLU A 181 9.93 4.84 42.49
CA GLU A 181 9.61 4.90 43.90
C GLU A 181 8.11 4.85 44.12
N GLN A 182 7.69 4.42 45.30
CA GLN A 182 6.26 4.41 45.63
C GLN A 182 5.63 5.81 45.46
N GLY A 183 4.54 5.85 44.71
CA GLY A 183 3.81 7.07 44.37
C GLY A 183 4.24 7.72 43.05
N ASP A 184 5.26 7.20 42.41
CA ASP A 184 5.61 7.64 41.05
C ASP A 184 4.51 7.27 40.07
N ARG A 185 4.27 8.17 39.11
CA ARG A 185 3.32 7.93 38.03
C ARG A 185 4.08 7.56 36.76
N VAL A 186 3.80 6.39 36.24
CA VAL A 186 4.44 5.87 35.04
C VAL A 186 3.41 5.65 33.92
N CYS A 187 3.85 5.86 32.69
CA CYS A 187 3.12 5.51 31.47
C CYS A 187 3.71 4.21 30.91
N ILE A 188 2.89 3.18 30.83
CA ILE A 188 3.24 1.88 30.28
C ILE A 188 2.70 1.82 28.86
N ARG A 189 3.58 1.66 27.88
CA ARG A 189 3.23 1.57 26.46
C ARG A 189 3.11 0.11 26.04
N CYS A 190 1.89 -0.33 25.82
CA CYS A 190 1.60 -1.68 25.36
C CYS A 190 1.47 -1.70 23.83
N HIS A 191 2.27 -2.52 23.16
CA HIS A 191 2.06 -2.81 21.75
C HIS A 191 1.05 -3.95 21.62
N VAL A 192 -0.10 -3.64 21.01
CA VAL A 192 -1.19 -4.60 20.81
C VAL A 192 -1.13 -5.13 19.39
N ASP A 193 -0.92 -6.41 19.25
CA ASP A 193 -1.11 -7.12 17.98
C ASP A 193 -2.60 -7.40 17.76
N PRO A 194 -3.11 -7.34 16.51
CA PRO A 194 -4.50 -7.69 16.24
C PRO A 194 -4.78 -9.13 16.67
N VAL A 195 -5.84 -9.33 17.46
CA VAL A 195 -6.28 -10.68 17.81
C VAL A 195 -6.82 -11.37 16.56
N SER A 196 -6.60 -12.67 16.46
CA SER A 196 -7.09 -13.46 15.33
C SER A 196 -8.05 -14.54 15.77
N VAL A 197 -8.98 -14.88 14.87
CA VAL A 197 -9.97 -15.93 15.08
C VAL A 197 -9.70 -17.06 14.09
N LYS A 198 -9.71 -18.29 14.60
CA LYS A 198 -9.82 -19.50 13.81
C LYS A 198 -11.30 -19.80 13.62
N MET A 199 -11.77 -19.71 12.37
CA MET A 199 -13.16 -20.02 12.02
C MET A 199 -13.23 -21.17 11.03
N VAL A 200 -14.31 -21.93 11.15
CA VAL A 200 -14.69 -23.00 10.22
C VAL A 200 -16.05 -22.64 9.63
N GLU A 201 -16.11 -22.57 8.33
CA GLU A 201 -17.34 -22.30 7.59
C GLU A 201 -17.61 -23.41 6.57
N THR A 202 -18.87 -23.68 6.27
CA THR A 202 -19.31 -24.69 5.30
C THR A 202 -20.37 -24.13 4.39
N GLY A 203 -20.42 -24.60 3.14
CA GLY A 203 -21.45 -24.16 2.20
C GLY A 203 -20.97 -24.10 0.77
N ARG A 204 -21.54 -23.15 0.01
CA ARG A 204 -21.27 -22.96 -1.41
C ARG A 204 -20.69 -21.56 -1.65
N LEU A 205 -19.41 -21.51 -2.05
CA LEU A 205 -18.68 -20.27 -2.30
C LEU A 205 -18.48 -20.07 -3.80
N LYS A 206 -18.88 -18.88 -4.30
CA LYS A 206 -18.59 -18.46 -5.66
C LYS A 206 -17.18 -17.91 -5.76
N GLU A 207 -16.34 -18.54 -6.58
CA GLU A 207 -14.94 -18.18 -6.75
C GLU A 207 -14.62 -17.76 -8.17
N VAL A 208 -13.63 -16.89 -8.28
CA VAL A 208 -13.06 -16.47 -9.56
C VAL A 208 -11.85 -17.36 -9.87
N ILE A 209 -11.88 -18.00 -11.04
CA ILE A 209 -10.71 -18.72 -11.57
C ILE A 209 -9.92 -17.74 -12.43
N GLU A 210 -8.79 -17.27 -11.94
CA GLU A 210 -7.96 -16.34 -12.71
C GLU A 210 -7.38 -16.98 -13.97
N TYR A 211 -7.36 -16.21 -15.06
CA TYR A 211 -6.70 -16.62 -16.27
C TYR A 211 -5.17 -16.49 -16.14
N LYS A 212 -4.44 -17.28 -16.91
CA LYS A 212 -2.99 -17.18 -17.02
C LYS A 212 -2.60 -16.45 -18.30
N THR A 213 -1.46 -15.75 -18.27
CA THR A 213 -0.84 -15.19 -19.49
C THR A 213 0.15 -16.20 -20.04
N ILE A 214 -0.10 -16.68 -21.25
CA ILE A 214 0.72 -17.64 -21.98
C ILE A 214 1.43 -16.90 -23.10
N LYS A 215 2.76 -16.92 -23.12
CA LYS A 215 3.57 -16.46 -24.24
C LYS A 215 3.86 -17.64 -25.15
N LYS A 216 3.54 -17.49 -26.44
CA LYS A 216 3.82 -18.50 -27.48
C LYS A 216 4.77 -17.90 -28.51
N GLU A 217 5.87 -18.57 -28.73
CA GLU A 217 6.84 -18.20 -29.74
C GLU A 217 6.29 -18.51 -31.13
N THR A 218 6.63 -17.66 -32.10
CA THR A 218 6.27 -17.83 -33.51
C THR A 218 7.30 -17.14 -34.39
N ASP A 219 7.57 -17.72 -35.56
CA ASP A 219 8.43 -17.17 -36.61
C ASP A 219 7.67 -16.25 -37.60
N GLU A 220 6.37 -16.06 -37.40
CA GLU A 220 5.56 -15.10 -38.17
C GLU A 220 5.92 -13.63 -37.88
N TYR A 221 6.57 -13.37 -36.75
CA TYR A 221 6.97 -12.04 -36.31
C TYR A 221 8.44 -11.97 -35.97
N TYR A 222 9.01 -10.78 -36.08
CA TYR A 222 10.42 -10.58 -35.80
C TYR A 222 10.71 -10.60 -34.28
N LYS A 223 11.92 -11.06 -33.97
CA LYS A 223 12.45 -11.03 -32.60
C LYS A 223 12.35 -9.64 -32.00
N GLY A 224 11.75 -9.57 -30.82
CA GLY A 224 11.43 -8.32 -30.10
C GLY A 224 10.00 -7.82 -30.29
N ASP A 225 9.29 -8.27 -31.30
CA ASP A 225 7.88 -7.93 -31.51
C ASP A 225 6.98 -8.89 -30.73
N SER A 226 5.85 -8.39 -30.23
CA SER A 226 4.84 -9.21 -29.55
C SER A 226 3.43 -8.74 -29.90
N TYR A 227 2.52 -9.69 -30.08
CA TYR A 227 1.14 -9.44 -30.51
C TYR A 227 0.16 -10.18 -29.61
N LEU A 228 -0.91 -9.51 -29.26
CA LEU A 228 -2.00 -10.11 -28.52
C LEU A 228 -2.84 -10.99 -29.44
N LYS A 229 -2.81 -12.31 -29.24
CA LYS A 229 -3.60 -13.28 -30.00
C LYS A 229 -4.98 -13.50 -29.38
N GLN A 230 -5.05 -13.53 -28.06
CA GLN A 230 -6.29 -13.78 -27.32
C GLN A 230 -6.28 -13.03 -26.02
N GLU A 231 -7.39 -12.31 -25.76
CA GLU A 231 -7.64 -11.70 -24.45
C GLU A 231 -7.92 -12.76 -23.39
N GLY A 232 -7.40 -12.50 -22.17
CA GLY A 232 -7.71 -13.30 -21.00
C GLY A 232 -9.12 -13.02 -20.47
N GLN A 233 -9.77 -14.04 -19.97
CA GLN A 233 -11.06 -13.90 -19.27
C GLN A 233 -11.11 -14.82 -18.08
N ASN A 234 -11.40 -14.26 -16.90
CA ASN A 234 -11.58 -15.05 -15.70
C ASN A 234 -12.78 -16.00 -15.82
N GLY A 235 -12.60 -17.17 -15.31
CA GLY A 235 -13.65 -18.15 -15.09
C GLY A 235 -14.40 -17.91 -13.78
N ILE A 236 -15.45 -18.66 -13.56
CA ILE A 236 -16.23 -18.66 -12.32
C ILE A 236 -16.55 -20.12 -12.01
N GLN A 237 -16.32 -20.51 -10.77
CA GLN A 237 -16.74 -21.80 -10.22
C GLN A 237 -17.49 -21.62 -8.92
N ILE A 238 -18.25 -22.63 -8.54
CA ILE A 238 -18.81 -22.77 -7.21
C ILE A 238 -18.05 -23.90 -6.53
N PHE A 239 -17.40 -23.54 -5.43
CA PHE A 239 -16.84 -24.47 -4.48
C PHE A 239 -17.97 -24.93 -3.54
N GLU A 240 -18.00 -26.20 -3.17
CA GLU A 240 -18.88 -26.73 -2.13
C GLU A 240 -18.05 -27.53 -1.14
N GLY A 241 -18.09 -27.12 0.14
CA GLY A 241 -17.26 -27.78 1.14
C GLY A 241 -17.09 -26.96 2.42
N THR A 242 -16.02 -27.30 3.13
CA THR A 242 -15.65 -26.65 4.40
C THR A 242 -14.32 -25.91 4.22
N ILE A 243 -14.26 -24.71 4.75
CA ILE A 243 -13.07 -23.86 4.75
C ILE A 243 -12.71 -23.51 6.19
N THR A 244 -11.43 -23.67 6.54
CA THR A 244 -10.89 -23.17 7.80
C THR A 244 -10.05 -21.94 7.52
N LYS A 245 -10.31 -20.86 8.25
CA LYS A 245 -9.56 -19.61 8.18
C LYS A 245 -8.94 -19.29 9.54
N VAL A 246 -7.77 -18.65 9.52
CA VAL A 246 -7.13 -18.08 10.70
C VAL A 246 -6.75 -16.64 10.35
N GLY A 247 -7.26 -15.66 11.09
CA GLY A 247 -7.04 -14.26 10.78
C GLY A 247 -7.45 -13.88 9.35
N GLY A 248 -8.55 -14.44 8.85
CA GLY A 248 -9.05 -14.23 7.47
C GLY A 248 -8.31 -15.00 6.37
N THR A 249 -7.18 -15.64 6.70
CA THR A 249 -6.41 -16.44 5.73
C THR A 249 -6.87 -17.89 5.72
N VAL A 250 -7.14 -18.45 4.53
CA VAL A 250 -7.51 -19.85 4.37
C VAL A 250 -6.31 -20.74 4.72
N THR A 251 -6.47 -21.58 5.74
CA THR A 251 -5.44 -22.52 6.21
C THR A 251 -5.74 -23.98 5.86
N ASP A 252 -7.02 -24.31 5.72
CA ASP A 252 -7.46 -25.64 5.28
C ASP A 252 -8.72 -25.54 4.42
N ARG A 253 -8.86 -26.48 3.49
CA ARG A 253 -9.98 -26.54 2.58
C ARG A 253 -10.32 -27.97 2.26
N LYS A 254 -11.56 -28.34 2.48
CA LYS A 254 -12.08 -29.67 2.24
C LYS A 254 -13.31 -29.62 1.32
N GLU A 255 -13.14 -30.09 0.11
CA GLU A 255 -14.23 -30.19 -0.86
C GLU A 255 -15.16 -31.37 -0.51
N THR A 256 -16.46 -31.14 -0.59
CA THR A 256 -17.50 -32.20 -0.42
C THR A 256 -18.04 -32.63 -1.78
N ALA A 257 -17.83 -31.85 -2.83
CA ALA A 257 -18.20 -32.17 -4.20
C ALA A 257 -17.17 -31.56 -5.18
N GLU A 258 -17.10 -32.10 -6.41
CA GLU A 258 -16.28 -31.46 -7.46
C GLU A 258 -16.81 -30.03 -7.76
N PRO A 259 -15.94 -29.03 -7.96
CA PRO A 259 -16.36 -27.66 -8.22
C PRO A 259 -17.23 -27.52 -9.46
N GLU A 260 -18.37 -26.89 -9.34
CA GLU A 260 -19.27 -26.60 -10.45
C GLU A 260 -18.73 -25.42 -11.28
N ILE A 261 -18.31 -25.66 -12.53
CA ILE A 261 -17.80 -24.60 -13.41
C ILE A 261 -18.96 -23.86 -14.07
N ILE A 262 -19.27 -22.67 -13.58
CA ILE A 262 -20.28 -21.77 -14.16
C ILE A 262 -19.78 -21.09 -15.43
N LYS A 263 -18.49 -20.68 -15.44
CA LYS A 263 -17.86 -20.04 -16.60
C LYS A 263 -16.43 -20.53 -16.72
N LYS A 264 -16.10 -21.10 -17.87
CA LYS A 264 -14.71 -21.52 -18.15
C LYS A 264 -13.81 -20.30 -18.31
N LYS A 265 -12.62 -20.34 -17.72
CA LYS A 265 -11.59 -19.33 -17.96
C LYS A 265 -11.07 -19.41 -19.38
N LYS A 266 -10.56 -18.27 -19.91
CA LYS A 266 -9.78 -18.21 -21.15
C LYS A 266 -8.44 -17.57 -20.84
N ASP A 267 -7.35 -18.26 -21.14
CA ASP A 267 -6.02 -17.72 -20.87
C ASP A 267 -5.66 -16.64 -21.92
N LYS A 268 -4.95 -15.60 -21.49
CA LYS A 268 -4.39 -14.57 -22.37
C LYS A 268 -3.23 -15.17 -23.15
N ILE A 269 -3.24 -15.01 -24.48
CA ILE A 269 -2.18 -15.52 -25.35
C ILE A 269 -1.49 -14.35 -26.04
N ILE A 270 -0.18 -14.24 -25.82
CA ILE A 270 0.70 -13.27 -26.47
C ILE A 270 1.63 -14.06 -27.39
N LEU A 271 1.66 -13.73 -28.68
CA LEU A 271 2.63 -14.23 -29.63
C LEU A 271 3.91 -13.41 -29.49
N VAL A 272 5.05 -14.10 -29.41
CA VAL A 272 6.38 -13.48 -29.34
C VAL A 272 7.16 -13.88 -30.58
N GLY A 273 7.60 -12.89 -31.35
CA GLY A 273 8.35 -13.13 -32.58
C GLY A 273 9.74 -13.73 -32.31
N THR A 274 10.14 -14.70 -33.14
CA THR A 274 11.45 -15.33 -33.10
C THR A 274 12.22 -15.17 -34.40
N ALA A 275 11.55 -14.74 -35.50
CA ALA A 275 12.22 -14.51 -36.77
C ALA A 275 13.30 -13.42 -36.67
N GLU A 276 14.47 -13.69 -37.22
CA GLU A 276 15.50 -12.66 -37.30
C GLU A 276 15.06 -11.57 -38.30
N ARG A 277 15.18 -10.32 -37.90
CA ARG A 277 14.83 -9.18 -38.76
C ARG A 277 15.85 -9.10 -39.90
N PRO A 278 15.44 -9.14 -41.18
CA PRO A 278 16.36 -8.94 -42.29
C PRO A 278 17.13 -7.62 -42.11
N LYS A 279 18.41 -7.60 -42.39
CA LYS A 279 19.22 -6.38 -42.32
C LYS A 279 18.64 -5.24 -43.15
N THR A 280 17.93 -5.57 -44.23
CA THR A 280 17.26 -4.65 -45.17
C THR A 280 15.91 -4.15 -44.67
N ALA A 281 15.35 -4.68 -43.57
CA ALA A 281 14.11 -4.16 -43.00
C ALA A 281 14.35 -2.82 -42.31
N ALA A 282 13.42 -1.90 -42.48
CA ALA A 282 13.48 -0.64 -41.73
C ALA A 282 13.37 -0.89 -40.23
N THR A 283 14.15 -0.16 -39.44
CA THR A 283 14.17 -0.21 -37.99
C THR A 283 13.21 0.81 -37.37
N GLY A 284 12.88 1.85 -38.13
CA GLY A 284 12.13 3.03 -37.66
C GLY A 284 13.01 4.04 -36.93
N THR A 285 14.31 3.76 -36.76
CA THR A 285 15.29 4.68 -36.20
C THR A 285 16.25 5.14 -37.28
N PHE A 286 16.29 6.42 -37.60
CA PHE A 286 17.05 6.96 -38.70
C PHE A 286 18.42 7.45 -38.25
N ILE A 287 19.48 7.06 -38.97
CA ILE A 287 20.83 7.64 -38.80
C ILE A 287 21.07 8.79 -39.77
N VAL A 288 21.99 9.66 -39.42
CA VAL A 288 22.50 10.69 -40.37
C VAL A 288 23.25 9.99 -41.50
N PRO A 289 22.97 10.32 -42.79
CA PRO A 289 23.52 9.60 -43.92
C PRO A 289 25.01 9.86 -44.22
N LEU A 290 25.65 10.74 -43.46
CA LEU A 290 27.07 11.15 -43.65
C LEU A 290 27.79 11.03 -42.31
N ASP A 291 29.01 10.51 -42.32
CA ASP A 291 29.86 10.41 -41.13
C ASP A 291 30.43 11.77 -40.72
N HIS A 292 30.78 12.61 -41.71
CA HIS A 292 31.30 13.96 -41.49
C HIS A 292 30.58 14.95 -42.41
N TYR A 293 29.99 15.98 -41.87
CA TYR A 293 29.21 16.96 -42.61
C TYR A 293 29.12 18.30 -41.86
N VAL A 294 28.77 19.36 -42.61
CA VAL A 294 28.36 20.65 -42.07
C VAL A 294 26.93 20.92 -42.50
N VAL A 295 26.07 21.26 -41.56
CA VAL A 295 24.72 21.73 -41.90
C VAL A 295 24.78 23.12 -42.46
N THR A 296 24.50 23.28 -43.77
CA THR A 296 24.54 24.55 -44.46
C THR A 296 23.16 25.21 -44.60
N SER A 297 22.09 24.42 -44.52
CA SER A 297 20.72 24.95 -44.48
C SER A 297 19.79 23.95 -43.81
N GLU A 298 18.95 24.46 -42.94
CA GLU A 298 17.92 23.69 -42.26
C GLU A 298 16.63 23.63 -43.05
N TRP A 299 15.72 22.75 -42.65
CA TRP A 299 14.34 22.68 -43.13
C TRP A 299 13.60 23.99 -42.78
N GLY A 300 12.80 24.50 -43.70
CA GLY A 300 11.99 25.70 -43.42
C GLY A 300 11.95 26.72 -44.54
N GLY A 301 11.37 27.87 -44.28
CA GLY A 301 11.25 28.97 -45.25
C GLY A 301 12.55 29.68 -45.49
N ARG A 302 13.02 29.80 -46.78
CA ARG A 302 14.18 30.57 -47.20
C ARG A 302 13.91 31.30 -48.54
N TRP A 303 14.28 32.53 -48.65
CA TRP A 303 14.14 33.34 -49.86
C TRP A 303 12.75 33.26 -50.52
N GLY A 304 11.67 33.24 -49.69
CA GLY A 304 10.29 33.17 -50.17
C GLY A 304 9.84 31.81 -50.68
N ARG A 305 10.60 30.75 -50.44
CA ARG A 305 10.29 29.36 -50.77
C ARG A 305 10.50 28.46 -49.58
N MET A 306 9.76 27.33 -49.54
CA MET A 306 9.93 26.28 -48.53
C MET A 306 11.10 25.39 -48.94
N HIS A 307 12.06 25.21 -48.01
CA HIS A 307 13.09 24.18 -48.10
C HIS A 307 12.59 22.91 -47.44
N GLU A 308 12.32 21.89 -48.25
CA GLU A 308 11.70 20.64 -47.81
C GLU A 308 12.72 19.60 -47.31
N GLY A 309 13.95 19.99 -47.05
CA GLY A 309 15.02 19.13 -46.58
C GLY A 309 16.03 19.85 -45.70
N MET A 310 17.10 19.13 -45.37
CA MET A 310 18.26 19.66 -44.68
C MET A 310 19.48 19.55 -45.60
N ASP A 311 20.21 20.61 -45.78
CA ASP A 311 21.42 20.60 -46.61
C ASP A 311 22.63 20.22 -45.75
N LEU A 312 23.18 19.04 -46.03
CA LEU A 312 24.40 18.51 -45.41
C LEU A 312 25.55 18.59 -46.42
N ALA A 313 26.50 19.50 -46.22
CA ALA A 313 27.66 19.68 -47.07
C ALA A 313 28.84 18.80 -46.63
N ALA A 314 29.44 18.11 -47.59
CA ALA A 314 30.68 17.36 -47.45
C ALA A 314 31.45 17.37 -48.75
N PRO A 315 32.76 17.05 -48.80
CA PRO A 315 33.54 16.98 -50.02
C PRO A 315 32.90 16.06 -51.07
N THR A 316 32.92 16.47 -52.34
CA THR A 316 32.41 15.59 -53.42
C THR A 316 33.10 14.24 -53.39
N GLY A 317 32.31 13.17 -53.51
CA GLY A 317 32.79 11.80 -53.43
C GLY A 317 32.66 11.19 -52.02
N THR A 318 32.30 11.95 -50.97
CA THR A 318 32.02 11.38 -49.64
C THR A 318 30.87 10.38 -49.70
N PRO A 319 31.01 9.20 -49.09
CA PRO A 319 29.94 8.17 -49.08
C PRO A 319 28.67 8.68 -48.43
N ILE A 320 27.55 8.44 -49.09
CA ILE A 320 26.19 8.64 -48.54
C ILE A 320 25.63 7.25 -48.17
N HIS A 321 25.18 7.12 -46.95
CA HIS A 321 24.64 5.90 -46.41
C HIS A 321 23.10 5.96 -46.31
N ALA A 322 22.42 4.83 -46.45
CA ALA A 322 20.99 4.76 -46.23
C ALA A 322 20.66 5.04 -44.76
N SER A 323 19.81 6.00 -44.52
CA SER A 323 19.43 6.42 -43.13
C SER A 323 18.72 5.31 -42.34
N ASP A 324 18.02 4.41 -43.01
CA ASP A 324 17.44 3.19 -42.46
C ASP A 324 17.30 2.13 -43.58
N GLY A 325 16.95 0.90 -43.21
CA GLY A 325 16.64 -0.16 -44.15
C GLY A 325 15.40 0.16 -44.99
N GLY A 326 15.31 -0.34 -46.19
CA GLY A 326 14.17 -0.13 -47.07
C GLY A 326 14.40 -0.58 -48.49
N LYS A 327 13.48 -0.16 -49.37
CA LYS A 327 13.51 -0.48 -50.80
C LYS A 327 13.81 0.77 -51.62
N ILE A 328 14.76 0.68 -52.53
CA ILE A 328 15.06 1.74 -53.50
C ILE A 328 13.88 1.92 -54.46
N ILE A 329 13.28 3.12 -54.45
CA ILE A 329 12.17 3.49 -55.34
C ILE A 329 12.60 4.49 -56.41
N LYS A 330 13.77 5.13 -56.23
CA LYS A 330 14.39 6.00 -57.23
C LYS A 330 15.92 5.94 -57.15
N ALA A 331 16.60 5.90 -58.28
CA ALA A 331 18.05 5.85 -58.40
C ALA A 331 18.49 6.42 -59.76
N ASN A 332 18.06 7.65 -60.09
CA ASN A 332 18.31 8.27 -61.38
C ASN A 332 18.37 9.82 -61.30
N TYR A 333 18.63 10.40 -62.44
CA TYR A 333 18.61 11.89 -62.53
C TYR A 333 17.18 12.43 -62.47
N TRP A 334 16.94 13.39 -61.59
CA TRP A 334 15.66 14.05 -61.46
C TRP A 334 15.85 15.58 -61.48
N SER A 335 15.13 16.24 -62.41
CA SER A 335 15.23 17.68 -62.61
C SER A 335 15.20 18.48 -61.27
N GLY A 336 16.15 19.39 -61.08
CA GLY A 336 16.32 20.16 -59.87
C GLY A 336 17.14 19.42 -58.78
N HIS A 337 16.79 18.17 -58.46
CA HIS A 337 17.50 17.36 -57.46
C HIS A 337 18.81 16.71 -58.00
N GLY A 338 19.06 16.77 -59.31
CA GLY A 338 20.20 16.13 -59.91
C GLY A 338 20.11 14.58 -59.84
N LEU A 339 21.24 13.93 -59.75
CA LEU A 339 21.31 12.51 -59.51
C LEU A 339 20.86 12.23 -58.07
N CYS A 340 19.82 11.44 -57.88
CA CYS A 340 19.24 11.20 -56.56
C CYS A 340 18.82 9.77 -56.30
N VAL A 341 18.79 9.41 -55.02
CA VAL A 341 18.26 8.13 -54.52
C VAL A 341 17.06 8.41 -53.60
N GLU A 342 16.02 7.61 -53.70
CA GLU A 342 14.93 7.56 -52.71
C GLU A 342 14.80 6.14 -52.19
N VAL A 343 14.70 6.04 -50.85
CA VAL A 343 14.48 4.80 -50.11
C VAL A 343 13.13 4.86 -49.48
N ASP A 344 12.25 3.93 -49.80
CA ASP A 344 11.00 3.68 -49.13
C ASP A 344 11.22 2.75 -47.94
N HIS A 345 11.03 3.28 -46.73
CA HIS A 345 11.21 2.55 -45.46
C HIS A 345 9.95 1.83 -45.02
N GLY A 346 8.85 1.93 -45.77
CA GLY A 346 7.52 1.47 -45.39
C GLY A 346 6.78 2.48 -44.52
N ASN A 347 5.50 2.22 -44.24
CA ASN A 347 4.62 3.04 -43.42
C ASN A 347 4.51 4.52 -43.89
N GLY A 348 4.77 4.77 -45.18
CA GLY A 348 4.71 6.12 -45.77
C GLY A 348 5.95 7.00 -45.53
N VAL A 349 7.03 6.44 -45.00
CA VAL A 349 8.29 7.17 -44.77
C VAL A 349 9.27 6.91 -45.93
N ILE A 350 9.71 7.99 -46.58
CA ILE A 350 10.69 7.97 -47.66
C ILE A 350 11.84 8.94 -47.32
N THR A 351 13.09 8.50 -47.47
CA THR A 351 14.25 9.39 -47.45
C THR A 351 14.76 9.66 -48.84
N ARG A 352 15.15 10.90 -49.09
CA ARG A 352 15.69 11.34 -50.39
C ARG A 352 17.11 11.90 -50.22
N TYR A 353 18.02 11.43 -51.06
CA TYR A 353 19.43 11.86 -51.14
C TYR A 353 19.66 12.49 -52.49
N SER A 354 19.76 13.85 -52.51
CA SER A 354 19.85 14.63 -53.76
C SER A 354 21.28 15.06 -54.06
N HIS A 355 21.47 15.58 -55.25
CA HIS A 355 22.72 16.19 -55.75
C HIS A 355 23.92 15.28 -55.75
N CYS A 356 23.68 13.93 -55.83
CA CYS A 356 24.74 12.92 -55.82
C CYS A 356 25.68 13.03 -57.00
N SER A 357 26.96 12.64 -56.82
CA SER A 357 27.93 12.48 -57.92
C SER A 357 27.93 11.10 -58.54
N ALA A 358 27.56 10.08 -57.73
CA ALA A 358 27.43 8.71 -58.16
C ALA A 358 26.36 7.97 -57.34
N VAL A 359 25.73 6.95 -57.93
CA VAL A 359 24.74 6.06 -57.28
C VAL A 359 25.16 4.65 -57.47
N PHE A 360 25.09 3.80 -56.42
CA PHE A 360 25.56 2.41 -56.39
C PHE A 360 24.43 1.39 -56.20
N VAL A 361 23.20 1.83 -56.33
CA VAL A 361 22.00 1.00 -56.16
C VAL A 361 21.07 1.17 -57.33
N ASN A 362 20.19 0.19 -57.55
CA ASN A 362 19.18 0.19 -58.62
C ASN A 362 17.77 0.25 -58.01
N ILE A 363 16.81 0.73 -58.78
CA ILE A 363 15.39 0.70 -58.38
C ILE A 363 14.99 -0.76 -58.13
N GLY A 364 14.39 -1.02 -56.98
CA GLY A 364 13.95 -2.34 -56.52
C GLY A 364 14.92 -3.02 -55.57
N ASP A 365 16.16 -2.54 -55.44
CA ASP A 365 17.13 -3.09 -54.47
C ASP A 365 16.65 -2.89 -53.06
N LEU A 366 16.93 -3.88 -52.18
CA LEU A 366 16.75 -3.75 -50.73
C LEU A 366 18.08 -3.32 -50.11
N VAL A 367 18.02 -2.27 -49.30
CA VAL A 367 19.19 -1.73 -48.59
C VAL A 367 19.01 -1.84 -47.07
N TYR A 368 20.11 -1.96 -46.34
CA TYR A 368 20.13 -1.92 -44.88
C TYR A 368 20.61 -0.56 -44.38
N GLN A 369 20.25 -0.23 -43.14
CA GLN A 369 20.72 0.98 -42.49
C GLN A 369 22.24 1.07 -42.49
N GLY A 370 22.77 2.23 -42.90
CA GLY A 370 24.22 2.43 -43.03
C GLY A 370 24.82 1.85 -44.29
N GLN A 371 24.05 1.27 -45.23
CA GLN A 371 24.58 0.82 -46.51
C GLN A 371 25.01 2.01 -47.39
N HIS A 372 26.21 1.95 -47.97
CA HIS A 372 26.66 2.91 -48.96
C HIS A 372 25.80 2.83 -50.21
N ILE A 373 25.06 3.91 -50.54
CA ILE A 373 24.09 3.99 -51.64
C ILE A 373 24.43 4.99 -52.72
N ALA A 374 25.17 6.05 -52.36
CA ALA A 374 25.54 7.13 -53.28
C ALA A 374 26.76 7.87 -52.75
N ASN A 375 27.29 8.81 -53.55
CA ASN A 375 28.33 9.76 -53.12
C ASN A 375 27.83 11.17 -53.24
N VAL A 376 28.32 12.05 -52.30
CA VAL A 376 28.10 13.48 -52.32
C VAL A 376 28.57 14.07 -53.65
N GLY A 377 27.79 14.97 -54.18
CA GLY A 377 28.11 15.69 -55.40
C GLY A 377 27.52 17.08 -55.46
N ASN A 378 27.41 17.62 -56.66
CA ASN A 378 26.86 18.97 -56.92
C ASN A 378 26.05 18.96 -58.22
N THR A 379 25.31 17.89 -58.52
CA THR A 379 24.48 17.74 -59.72
C THR A 379 23.10 18.40 -59.53
N GLY A 380 22.45 18.82 -60.63
CA GLY A 380 21.17 19.49 -60.55
C GLY A 380 21.28 20.96 -60.17
N HIS A 381 20.28 21.47 -59.45
CA HIS A 381 20.29 22.88 -58.95
C HIS A 381 20.88 22.93 -57.53
N SER A 382 22.19 22.83 -57.47
CA SER A 382 22.98 22.96 -56.23
C SER A 382 24.07 24.00 -56.42
N PHE A 383 24.40 24.68 -55.35
CA PHE A 383 25.43 25.73 -55.36
C PHE A 383 26.66 25.40 -54.53
N GLY A 384 26.86 24.14 -54.26
CA GLY A 384 27.99 23.60 -53.51
C GLY A 384 27.61 23.05 -52.13
#